data_a6e3ae4fdb07dcda74506c8e7fdb064b
#
_entry.id   a6e3ae4fdb07dcda74506c8e7fdb064b
#
_cell.length_a   1.000
_cell.length_b   1.000
_cell.length_c   1.000
_cell.angle_alpha   90.00
_cell.angle_beta   90.00
_cell.angle_gamma   90.00
#
_symmetry.space_group_name_H-M   'P 1'
#
loop_
_entity.id
_entity.type
_entity.pdbx_description
1 polymer ?
#
loop_
_entity_poly.entity_id
_entity_poly.type
_entity_poly.pdbx_seq_one_letter_code
_entity_poly.pdbx_strand_id
1 'polypeptide(L)'
;INDEVKIFQNALDFSANKVRDCMVPRTEIQAVEMETSLEELRQKFIESGNSKIIVYEEDIDHIVGYIHSSELFHNPKRWQDHIRTMPFVPETMQAQKLMQTFLQQKKSLGVVVDEFGGTSGLVSLEDIVEEIFGDIEDEHDSAKYVAKKTDDGDYLLSARLEIDKVNDLFDLDLPESD
;
A
#
# COMPACT_ATOMS: atom_id res chain seq x y z
N ILE A 1 -8.90 21.51 -12.00
CA ILE A 1 -7.61 20.82 -12.06
C ILE A 1 -6.68 21.37 -11.02
N ASN A 2 -6.60 22.65 -11.00
CA ASN A 2 -5.54 23.29 -10.26
C ASN A 2 -5.75 23.31 -8.76
N ASP A 3 -6.99 23.39 -8.31
CA ASP A 3 -7.28 23.47 -6.88
C ASP A 3 -7.02 22.13 -6.19
N GLU A 4 -7.41 21.03 -6.81
CA GLU A 4 -7.20 19.70 -6.27
C GLU A 4 -5.72 19.33 -6.25
N VAL A 5 -4.99 19.70 -7.31
CA VAL A 5 -3.57 19.48 -7.40
C VAL A 5 -2.84 20.29 -6.33
N LYS A 6 -3.25 21.53 -6.11
CA LYS A 6 -2.67 22.38 -5.05
C LYS A 6 -2.93 21.80 -3.68
N ILE A 7 -4.14 21.32 -3.42
CA ILE A 7 -4.48 20.71 -2.15
C ILE A 7 -3.62 19.48 -1.93
N PHE A 8 -3.47 18.65 -2.95
CA PHE A 8 -2.64 17.46 -2.86
C PHE A 8 -1.18 17.80 -2.60
N GLN A 9 -0.62 18.74 -3.34
CA GLN A 9 0.76 19.17 -3.14
C GLN A 9 0.97 19.83 -1.79
N ASN A 10 0.03 20.64 -1.34
CA ASN A 10 0.08 21.24 -0.02
C ASN A 10 0.05 20.18 1.08
N ALA A 11 -0.75 19.13 0.90
CA ALA A 11 -0.80 18.03 1.84
C ALA A 11 0.55 17.31 1.91
N LEU A 12 1.17 17.06 0.76
CA LEU A 12 2.49 16.45 0.70
C LEU A 12 3.52 17.33 1.41
N ASP A 13 3.47 18.64 1.19
CA ASP A 13 4.42 19.59 1.76
C ASP A 13 4.26 19.73 3.27
N PHE A 14 3.05 19.62 3.78
CA PHE A 14 2.76 19.82 5.20
C PHE A 14 2.60 18.52 5.99
N SER A 15 2.64 17.39 5.32
CA SER A 15 2.50 16.12 6.02
C SER A 15 3.71 15.85 6.92
N ALA A 16 3.45 15.74 8.21
CA ALA A 16 4.46 15.36 9.19
C ALA A 16 4.46 13.85 9.42
N ASN A 17 3.59 13.11 8.74
CA ASN A 17 3.43 11.69 8.96
C ASN A 17 4.65 10.92 8.47
N LYS A 18 5.01 9.93 9.26
CA LYS A 18 6.08 9.00 8.90
C LYS A 18 5.49 7.69 8.42
N VAL A 19 6.31 6.91 7.74
CA VAL A 19 5.89 5.61 7.21
C VAL A 19 5.31 4.74 8.32
N ARG A 20 5.88 4.77 9.52
CA ARG A 20 5.36 4.00 10.66
C ARG A 20 3.94 4.37 11.06
N ASP A 21 3.50 5.58 10.74
CA ASP A 21 2.13 6.04 11.04
C ASP A 21 1.11 5.52 10.04
N CYS A 22 1.58 5.05 8.89
CA CYS A 22 0.73 4.57 7.79
C CYS A 22 0.75 3.04 7.64
N MET A 23 1.67 2.36 8.30
CA MET A 23 1.91 0.94 8.04
C MET A 23 0.91 0.01 8.72
N VAL A 24 0.75 -1.16 8.13
CA VAL A 24 0.14 -2.31 8.77
C VAL A 24 1.22 -2.95 9.65
N PRO A 25 0.98 -3.12 10.96
CA PRO A 25 2.01 -3.64 11.84
C PRO A 25 2.35 -5.11 11.55
N ARG A 26 3.55 -5.48 11.92
CA ARG A 26 4.11 -6.83 11.72
C ARG A 26 3.14 -7.96 12.09
N THR A 27 2.45 -7.80 13.20
CA THR A 27 1.54 -8.84 13.71
C THR A 27 0.31 -9.06 12.84
N GLU A 28 0.01 -8.13 11.94
CA GLU A 28 -1.15 -8.22 11.05
C GLU A 28 -0.79 -8.60 9.62
N ILE A 29 0.48 -8.82 9.34
CA ILE A 29 0.91 -9.18 7.98
C ILE A 29 0.43 -10.58 7.62
N GLN A 30 -0.24 -10.70 6.49
CA GLN A 30 -0.61 -12.00 5.92
C GLN A 30 0.56 -12.49 5.06
N ALA A 31 1.19 -13.56 5.50
CA ALA A 31 2.42 -14.04 4.89
C ALA A 31 2.49 -15.55 4.80
N VAL A 32 3.26 -16.05 3.84
CA VAL A 32 3.56 -17.46 3.69
C VAL A 32 5.06 -17.65 3.54
N GLU A 33 5.53 -18.82 3.94
CA GLU A 33 6.92 -19.20 3.77
C GLU A 33 7.18 -19.60 2.30
N MET A 34 8.39 -19.39 1.82
CA MET A 34 8.76 -19.61 0.42
C MET A 34 8.59 -21.06 -0.05
N GLU A 35 8.66 -22.01 0.87
CA GLU A 35 8.50 -23.44 0.56
C GLU A 35 7.02 -23.90 0.60
N THR A 36 6.09 -22.98 0.87
CA THR A 36 4.66 -23.30 0.92
C THR A 36 4.18 -23.89 -0.42
N SER A 37 3.34 -24.91 -0.36
CA SER A 37 2.77 -25.52 -1.55
C SER A 37 1.76 -24.58 -2.23
N LEU A 38 1.51 -24.80 -3.51
CA LEU A 38 0.50 -24.03 -4.24
C LEU A 38 -0.88 -24.15 -3.61
N GLU A 39 -1.24 -25.33 -3.15
CA GLU A 39 -2.52 -25.57 -2.48
C GLU A 39 -2.67 -24.76 -1.19
N GLU A 40 -1.64 -24.76 -0.36
CA GLU A 40 -1.64 -23.99 0.88
C GLU A 40 -1.68 -22.50 0.60
N LEU A 41 -0.98 -22.05 -0.45
CA LEU A 41 -1.00 -20.65 -0.87
C LEU A 41 -2.41 -20.25 -1.31
N ARG A 42 -3.08 -21.06 -2.10
CA ARG A 42 -4.45 -20.80 -2.52
C ARG A 42 -5.39 -20.68 -1.33
N GLN A 43 -5.23 -21.58 -0.38
CA GLN A 43 -6.03 -21.58 0.82
C GLN A 43 -5.82 -20.30 1.62
N LYS A 44 -4.57 -19.85 1.69
CA LYS A 44 -4.24 -18.59 2.38
C LYS A 44 -4.91 -17.39 1.71
N PHE A 45 -4.95 -17.34 0.39
CA PHE A 45 -5.66 -16.28 -0.33
C PHE A 45 -7.16 -16.31 -0.02
N ILE A 46 -7.75 -17.50 0.00
CA ILE A 46 -9.18 -17.66 0.29
C ILE A 46 -9.49 -17.21 1.71
N GLU A 47 -8.72 -17.67 2.68
CA GLU A 47 -8.96 -17.40 4.09
C GLU A 47 -8.74 -15.92 4.43
N SER A 48 -7.69 -15.30 3.88
CA SER A 48 -7.37 -13.91 4.19
C SER A 48 -8.25 -12.92 3.43
N GLY A 49 -8.77 -13.32 2.27
CA GLY A 49 -9.51 -12.42 1.40
C GLY A 49 -8.65 -11.34 0.75
N ASN A 50 -7.32 -11.41 0.89
CA ASN A 50 -6.40 -10.43 0.32
C ASN A 50 -6.01 -10.81 -1.09
N SER A 51 -5.68 -9.81 -1.91
CA SER A 51 -5.19 -10.04 -3.27
C SER A 51 -3.68 -10.17 -3.31
N LYS A 52 -2.99 -9.79 -2.24
CA LYS A 52 -1.53 -9.85 -2.12
C LYS A 52 -1.15 -10.53 -0.81
N ILE A 53 -0.21 -11.46 -0.88
CA ILE A 53 0.30 -12.16 0.30
C ILE A 53 1.81 -12.05 0.28
N ILE A 54 2.38 -11.72 1.44
CA ILE A 54 3.81 -11.55 1.61
C ILE A 54 4.48 -12.93 1.63
N VAL A 55 5.67 -13.00 1.06
CA VAL A 55 6.46 -14.23 1.02
C VAL A 55 7.75 -13.98 1.79
N TYR A 56 8.06 -14.87 2.71
CA TYR A 56 9.28 -14.78 3.50
C TYR A 56 10.06 -16.10 3.44
N GLU A 57 11.33 -16.02 3.80
CA GLU A 57 12.21 -17.17 3.89
C GLU A 57 12.66 -17.32 5.34
N GLU A 58 12.39 -18.45 5.95
CA GLU A 58 12.65 -18.78 7.35
C GLU A 58 11.73 -18.06 8.33
N ASP A 59 11.75 -16.74 8.38
CA ASP A 59 10.88 -15.97 9.28
C ASP A 59 10.51 -14.63 8.65
N ILE A 60 9.62 -13.90 9.34
CA ILE A 60 9.06 -12.65 8.82
C ILE A 60 10.09 -11.52 8.72
N ASP A 61 11.25 -11.68 9.33
CA ASP A 61 12.33 -10.70 9.18
C ASP A 61 13.10 -10.88 7.87
N HIS A 62 12.80 -11.92 7.12
CA HIS A 62 13.45 -12.22 5.83
C HIS A 62 12.40 -12.25 4.72
N ILE A 63 11.78 -11.12 4.47
CA ILE A 63 10.79 -11.00 3.40
C ILE A 63 11.49 -10.97 2.05
N VAL A 64 11.05 -11.81 1.12
CA VAL A 64 11.60 -11.88 -0.23
C VAL A 64 10.74 -11.12 -1.24
N GLY A 65 9.46 -10.94 -0.97
CA GLY A 65 8.56 -10.23 -1.86
C GLY A 65 7.11 -10.53 -1.54
N TYR A 66 6.26 -10.42 -2.55
CA TYR A 66 4.85 -10.76 -2.41
C TYR A 66 4.35 -11.47 -3.66
N ILE A 67 3.24 -12.18 -3.51
CA ILE A 67 2.57 -12.85 -4.61
C ILE A 67 1.17 -12.24 -4.76
N HIS A 68 0.76 -12.00 -6.00
CA HIS A 68 -0.58 -11.51 -6.30
C HIS A 68 -1.48 -12.69 -6.66
N SER A 69 -2.74 -12.63 -6.22
CA SER A 69 -3.70 -13.73 -6.45
C SER A 69 -3.91 -14.05 -7.93
N SER A 70 -3.75 -13.06 -8.81
CA SER A 70 -3.91 -13.26 -10.24
C SER A 70 -2.92 -14.27 -10.83
N GLU A 71 -1.76 -14.45 -10.19
CA GLU A 71 -0.75 -15.38 -10.65
C GLU A 71 -1.18 -16.85 -10.52
N LEU A 72 -2.18 -17.11 -9.69
CA LEU A 72 -2.67 -18.47 -9.46
C LEU A 72 -3.68 -18.93 -10.49
N PHE A 73 -4.22 -18.01 -11.29
CA PHE A 73 -5.22 -18.35 -12.31
C PHE A 73 -4.68 -19.24 -13.43
N HIS A 74 -3.37 -19.22 -13.61
CA HIS A 74 -2.71 -19.96 -14.69
C HIS A 74 -2.08 -21.27 -14.23
N ASN A 75 -2.37 -21.72 -13.02
CA ASN A 75 -1.81 -22.94 -12.44
C ASN A 75 -0.28 -23.03 -12.62
N PRO A 76 0.47 -22.12 -12.05
CA PRO A 76 1.91 -22.08 -12.25
C PRO A 76 2.58 -23.35 -11.71
N LYS A 77 3.61 -23.82 -12.40
CA LYS A 77 4.39 -24.98 -11.94
C LYS A 77 5.17 -24.64 -10.68
N ARG A 78 5.70 -23.44 -10.65
CA ARG A 78 6.38 -22.88 -9.48
C ARG A 78 5.84 -21.49 -9.24
N TRP A 79 4.98 -21.36 -8.25
CA TRP A 79 4.44 -20.05 -7.93
C TRP A 79 5.54 -19.08 -7.48
N GLN A 80 6.63 -19.60 -6.93
CA GLN A 80 7.76 -18.80 -6.47
C GLN A 80 8.40 -17.97 -7.60
N ASP A 81 8.27 -18.42 -8.83
CA ASP A 81 8.81 -17.69 -9.98
C ASP A 81 8.04 -16.39 -10.26
N HIS A 82 6.89 -16.22 -9.65
CA HIS A 82 6.04 -15.06 -9.84
C HIS A 82 6.07 -14.07 -8.67
N ILE A 83 7.00 -14.26 -7.75
CA ILE A 83 7.18 -13.36 -6.61
C ILE A 83 7.65 -11.99 -7.13
N ARG A 84 6.97 -10.94 -6.68
CA ARG A 84 7.31 -9.55 -7.01
C ARG A 84 8.08 -8.93 -5.86
N THR A 85 9.08 -8.12 -6.20
CA THR A 85 9.91 -7.48 -5.17
C THR A 85 9.28 -6.18 -4.69
N MET A 86 9.70 -5.76 -3.50
CA MET A 86 9.25 -4.53 -2.86
C MET A 86 10.44 -3.76 -2.31
N PRO A 87 10.39 -2.42 -2.28
CA PRO A 87 11.41 -1.67 -1.59
C PRO A 87 11.34 -1.87 -0.07
N PHE A 88 12.48 -1.77 0.58
CA PHE A 88 12.59 -1.77 2.03
C PHE A 88 12.82 -0.33 2.47
N VAL A 89 12.03 0.14 3.41
CA VAL A 89 12.07 1.53 3.84
C VAL A 89 12.13 1.60 5.36
N PRO A 90 12.88 2.57 5.92
CA PRO A 90 12.93 2.73 7.38
C PRO A 90 11.62 3.31 7.90
N GLU A 91 11.25 2.93 9.10
CA GLU A 91 10.01 3.40 9.73
C GLU A 91 10.00 4.90 9.99
N THR A 92 11.18 5.52 10.04
CA THR A 92 11.32 6.96 10.26
C THR A 92 11.22 7.79 8.98
N MET A 93 11.15 7.15 7.81
CA MET A 93 11.01 7.86 6.55
C MET A 93 9.71 8.65 6.52
N GLN A 94 9.74 9.83 5.92
CA GLN A 94 8.53 10.63 5.76
C GLN A 94 7.60 9.96 4.74
N ALA A 95 6.32 9.94 5.05
CA ALA A 95 5.32 9.33 4.18
C ALA A 95 5.30 9.97 2.80
N GLN A 96 5.44 11.30 2.73
CA GLN A 96 5.47 11.99 1.45
C GLN A 96 6.65 11.55 0.58
N LYS A 97 7.81 11.31 1.20
CA LYS A 97 8.99 10.87 0.46
C LYS A 97 8.80 9.47 -0.10
N LEU A 98 8.21 8.59 0.68
CA LEU A 98 7.90 7.23 0.22
C LEU A 98 6.87 7.28 -0.91
N MET A 99 5.87 8.14 -0.79
CA MET A 99 4.89 8.30 -1.86
C MET A 99 5.56 8.69 -3.17
N GLN A 100 6.48 9.66 -3.13
CA GLN A 100 7.24 10.05 -4.32
C GLN A 100 8.05 8.88 -4.88
N THR A 101 8.67 8.10 -4.01
CA THR A 101 9.43 6.92 -4.40
C THR A 101 8.54 5.88 -5.08
N PHE A 102 7.38 5.59 -4.51
CA PHE A 102 6.42 4.66 -5.11
C PHE A 102 6.00 5.13 -6.50
N LEU A 103 5.65 6.40 -6.64
CA LEU A 103 5.24 6.95 -7.92
C LEU A 103 6.37 6.88 -8.94
N GLN A 104 7.59 7.19 -8.53
CA GLN A 104 8.76 7.17 -9.39
C GLN A 104 9.12 5.76 -9.86
N GLN A 105 9.04 4.78 -8.96
CA GLN A 105 9.42 3.40 -9.23
C GLN A 105 8.24 2.56 -9.72
N LYS A 106 7.05 3.13 -9.79
CA LYS A 106 5.80 2.40 -10.14
C LYS A 106 5.57 1.22 -9.22
N LYS A 107 5.81 1.42 -7.93
CA LYS A 107 5.56 0.44 -6.89
C LYS A 107 4.40 0.91 -6.01
N SER A 108 3.75 -0.02 -5.34
CA SER A 108 2.60 0.29 -4.49
C SER A 108 2.66 -0.37 -3.12
N LEU A 109 3.70 -1.10 -2.84
CA LEU A 109 3.83 -1.85 -1.59
C LEU A 109 5.31 -1.87 -1.16
N GLY A 110 5.55 -1.67 0.13
CA GLY A 110 6.90 -1.67 0.68
C GLY A 110 6.97 -2.35 2.03
N VAL A 111 8.16 -2.82 2.37
CA VAL A 111 8.45 -3.41 3.68
C VAL A 111 9.06 -2.33 4.58
N VAL A 112 8.47 -2.14 5.74
CA VAL A 112 8.97 -1.19 6.74
C VAL A 112 9.90 -1.92 7.68
N VAL A 113 11.11 -1.40 7.85
CA VAL A 113 12.14 -2.03 8.68
C VAL A 113 12.54 -1.11 9.83
N ASP A 114 12.92 -1.74 10.93
CA ASP A 114 13.43 -1.02 12.11
C ASP A 114 14.94 -0.81 11.97
N GLU A 115 15.54 -0.22 13.01
CA GLU A 115 16.97 0.09 13.02
C GLU A 115 17.88 -1.14 13.04
N PHE A 116 17.32 -2.30 13.38
CA PHE A 116 18.08 -3.56 13.42
C PHE A 116 17.88 -4.40 12.16
N GLY A 117 17.14 -3.86 11.17
CA GLY A 117 16.85 -4.58 9.96
C GLY A 117 15.69 -5.56 10.05
N GLY A 118 15.00 -5.61 11.19
CA GLY A 118 13.81 -6.46 11.35
C GLY A 118 12.59 -5.82 10.70
N THR A 119 11.59 -6.63 10.41
CA THR A 119 10.36 -6.16 9.80
C THR A 119 9.46 -5.51 10.84
N SER A 120 9.16 -4.23 10.65
CA SER A 120 8.20 -3.49 11.48
C SER A 120 6.78 -3.65 10.95
N GLY A 121 6.61 -3.68 9.64
CA GLY A 121 5.30 -3.77 9.02
C GLY A 121 5.35 -3.64 7.52
N LEU A 122 4.18 -3.41 6.93
CA LEU A 122 4.03 -3.17 5.50
C LEU A 122 3.36 -1.82 5.30
N VAL A 123 3.70 -1.16 4.20
CA VAL A 123 3.05 0.09 3.83
C VAL A 123 2.64 0.02 2.37
N SER A 124 1.40 0.42 2.08
CA SER A 124 0.91 0.50 0.72
C SER A 124 0.77 1.96 0.30
N LEU A 125 0.76 2.19 -1.01
CA LEU A 125 0.50 3.52 -1.55
C LEU A 125 -0.88 4.00 -1.11
N GLU A 126 -1.87 3.11 -1.10
CA GLU A 126 -3.22 3.43 -0.65
C GLU A 126 -3.25 3.91 0.79
N ASP A 127 -2.51 3.26 1.67
CA ASP A 127 -2.44 3.65 3.08
C ASP A 127 -1.84 5.04 3.25
N ILE A 128 -0.81 5.36 2.46
CA ILE A 128 -0.19 6.68 2.50
C ILE A 128 -1.17 7.74 2.03
N VAL A 129 -1.83 7.49 0.91
CA VAL A 129 -2.79 8.43 0.34
C VAL A 129 -3.93 8.69 1.32
N GLU A 130 -4.47 7.63 1.93
CA GLU A 130 -5.54 7.76 2.91
C GLU A 130 -5.10 8.59 4.12
N GLU A 131 -3.90 8.36 4.62
CA GLU A 131 -3.39 9.10 5.76
C GLU A 131 -3.21 10.59 5.44
N ILE A 132 -2.66 10.90 4.26
CA ILE A 132 -2.45 12.28 3.83
C ILE A 132 -3.79 12.99 3.63
N PHE A 133 -4.73 12.36 2.95
CA PHE A 133 -6.04 12.95 2.70
C PHE A 133 -6.89 13.00 3.96
N GLY A 134 -6.74 12.04 4.86
CA GLY A 134 -7.38 12.08 6.16
C GLY A 134 -6.97 13.32 6.95
N ASP A 135 -5.68 13.64 6.95
CA ASP A 135 -5.16 14.85 7.61
C ASP A 135 -5.74 16.12 6.99
N ILE A 136 -5.84 16.17 5.67
CA ILE A 136 -6.40 17.34 4.98
C ILE A 136 -7.85 17.55 5.38
N GLU A 137 -8.64 16.50 5.40
CA GLU A 137 -10.05 16.58 5.71
C GLU A 137 -10.29 17.02 7.14
N ASP A 138 -9.44 16.58 8.07
CA ASP A 138 -9.52 17.02 9.46
C ASP A 138 -9.22 18.50 9.60
N GLU A 139 -8.34 19.05 8.77
CA GLU A 139 -7.97 20.46 8.82
C GLU A 139 -8.96 21.37 8.11
N HIS A 140 -9.53 20.92 7.00
CA HIS A 140 -10.22 21.85 6.10
C HIS A 140 -11.73 21.89 6.24
N ASP A 141 -12.41 20.78 6.49
CA ASP A 141 -13.87 20.85 6.60
C ASP A 141 -14.50 19.58 7.11
N SER A 142 -14.79 19.57 8.39
CA SER A 142 -15.48 18.47 9.00
C SER A 142 -16.92 18.31 8.47
N ALA A 143 -17.57 19.39 8.04
CA ALA A 143 -18.96 19.32 7.58
C ALA A 143 -19.08 18.62 6.23
N LYS A 144 -18.24 18.97 5.27
CA LYS A 144 -18.22 18.30 3.97
C LYS A 144 -17.79 16.85 4.10
N TYR A 145 -16.87 16.60 4.99
CA TYR A 145 -16.37 15.28 5.23
C TYR A 145 -17.44 14.38 5.83
N VAL A 146 -18.19 14.90 6.80
CA VAL A 146 -19.27 14.14 7.42
C VAL A 146 -20.34 13.79 6.40
N ALA A 147 -20.69 14.73 5.50
CA ALA A 147 -21.65 14.46 4.44
C ALA A 147 -21.21 13.35 3.52
N LYS A 148 -19.91 13.25 3.24
CA LYS A 148 -19.37 12.19 2.40
C LYS A 148 -19.31 10.85 3.12
N LYS A 149 -19.17 10.87 4.42
CA LYS A 149 -19.07 9.64 5.22
C LYS A 149 -20.39 8.92 5.42
N THR A 150 -21.49 9.53 5.09
CA THR A 150 -22.79 8.88 5.22
C THR A 150 -22.96 7.72 4.25
N ASP A 151 -22.07 7.63 3.25
CA ASP A 151 -22.06 6.54 2.28
C ASP A 151 -20.63 6.04 2.07
N ASP A 152 -20.32 4.88 2.63
CA ASP A 152 -18.99 4.28 2.53
C ASP A 152 -18.57 4.04 1.07
N GLY A 153 -19.53 3.73 0.20
CA GLY A 153 -19.25 3.52 -1.21
C GLY A 153 -18.76 4.78 -1.90
N ASP A 154 -19.39 5.91 -1.61
CA ASP A 154 -18.98 7.19 -2.16
C ASP A 154 -17.62 7.63 -1.66
N TYR A 155 -17.32 7.35 -0.40
CA TYR A 155 -16.02 7.67 0.17
C TYR A 155 -14.90 6.89 -0.53
N LEU A 156 -15.08 5.60 -0.74
CA LEU A 156 -14.12 4.76 -1.44
C LEU A 156 -13.95 5.20 -2.89
N LEU A 157 -15.05 5.59 -3.54
CA LEU A 157 -15.00 6.08 -4.91
C LEU A 157 -14.19 7.36 -5.01
N SER A 158 -14.36 8.27 -4.06
CA SER A 158 -13.60 9.53 -4.02
C SER A 158 -12.10 9.27 -3.87
N ALA A 159 -11.72 8.33 -3.02
CA ALA A 159 -10.30 7.97 -2.86
C ALA A 159 -9.72 7.44 -4.16
N ARG A 160 -10.46 6.60 -4.89
CA ARG A 160 -10.03 6.08 -6.20
C ARG A 160 -9.84 7.18 -7.21
N LEU A 161 -10.78 8.11 -7.27
CA LEU A 161 -10.70 9.24 -8.20
C LEU A 161 -9.46 10.08 -7.94
N GLU A 162 -9.09 10.27 -6.69
CA GLU A 162 -7.88 11.03 -6.35
C GLU A 162 -6.61 10.29 -6.77
N ILE A 163 -6.57 8.97 -6.65
CA ILE A 163 -5.45 8.18 -7.14
C ILE A 163 -5.34 8.25 -8.64
N ASP A 164 -6.45 8.18 -9.36
CA ASP A 164 -6.49 8.32 -10.81
C ASP A 164 -5.95 9.67 -11.25
N LYS A 165 -6.32 10.73 -10.55
CA LYS A 165 -5.84 12.09 -10.84
C LYS A 165 -4.33 12.20 -10.63
N VAL A 166 -3.82 11.57 -9.60
CA VAL A 166 -2.38 11.55 -9.33
C VAL A 166 -1.66 10.82 -10.48
N ASN A 167 -2.21 9.71 -10.94
CA ASN A 167 -1.64 8.98 -12.07
C ASN A 167 -1.58 9.84 -13.32
N ASP A 168 -2.67 10.52 -13.64
CA ASP A 168 -2.75 11.41 -14.81
C ASP A 168 -1.75 12.55 -14.71
N LEU A 169 -1.63 13.13 -13.52
CA LEU A 169 -0.77 14.29 -13.29
C LEU A 169 0.71 13.96 -13.48
N PHE A 170 1.13 12.79 -13.05
CA PHE A 170 2.53 12.39 -13.11
C PHE A 170 2.84 11.46 -14.29
N ASP A 171 1.88 11.24 -15.17
CA ASP A 171 2.00 10.33 -16.31
C ASP A 171 2.49 8.95 -15.87
N LEU A 172 1.88 8.45 -14.81
CA LEU A 172 2.23 7.18 -14.20
C LEU A 172 1.12 6.16 -14.43
N ASP A 173 1.53 4.92 -14.62
CA ASP A 173 0.61 3.82 -14.86
C ASP A 173 0.49 2.98 -13.59
N LEU A 174 -0.20 3.53 -12.58
CA LEU A 174 -0.45 2.82 -11.33
C LEU A 174 -1.68 1.94 -11.46
N PRO A 175 -1.69 0.78 -10.81
CA PRO A 175 -2.88 -0.08 -10.79
C PRO A 175 -4.05 0.66 -10.17
N GLU A 176 -5.17 0.68 -10.87
CA GLU A 176 -6.34 1.46 -10.43
C GLU A 176 -7.16 0.74 -9.40
N SER A 177 -7.06 -0.53 -9.28
CA SER A 177 -7.89 -1.25 -8.35
C SER A 177 -7.24 -2.46 -7.83
N ASP A 178 -7.69 -2.73 -6.69
CA ASP A 178 -7.83 -4.09 -6.16
C ASP A 178 -8.20 -4.10 -4.75
#